data_1606a37c3d90998c5f7ea56c61f5f88c
#
_entry.id   1606a37c3d90998c5f7ea56c61f5f88c
#
_cell.length_a   1.000
_cell.length_b   1.000
_cell.length_c   1.000
_cell.angle_alpha   90.00
_cell.angle_beta   90.00
_cell.angle_gamma   90.00
#
_symmetry.space_group_name_H-M   'P 1'
#
loop_
_entity.id
_entity.type
_entity.pdbx_description
1 polymer ?
#
loop_
_entity_poly.entity_id
_entity_poly.type
_entity_poly.pdbx_seq_one_letter_code
_entity_poly.pdbx_strand_id
1 'polypeptide(L)'
;MVERPYRFPMKKLLALNRGEIAIRILRAADELGLRTVAVFSDEDRLSLHRFKADEAYLIGEGKGPVQAYLDVEGIVALARERGVDAIHPGYGFLSENPALPRACEAAGITF
;
A
#
# COMPACT_ATOMS: atom_id res chain seq x y z
N MET A 1 -3.29 -28.49 -10.35
CA MET A 1 -2.97 -27.08 -10.09
C MET A 1 -2.11 -26.51 -11.19
N VAL A 2 -2.45 -25.32 -11.63
CA VAL A 2 -1.70 -24.68 -12.70
C VAL A 2 -0.47 -23.96 -12.15
N GLU A 3 0.68 -24.26 -12.73
CA GLU A 3 1.90 -23.56 -12.43
C GLU A 3 1.80 -22.13 -12.94
N ARG A 4 2.20 -21.16 -12.15
CA ARG A 4 2.11 -19.76 -12.57
C ARG A 4 3.50 -19.20 -12.84
N PRO A 5 3.66 -18.38 -13.90
CA PRO A 5 4.97 -17.82 -14.24
C PRO A 5 5.39 -16.68 -13.31
N TYR A 6 4.51 -16.26 -12.39
CA TYR A 6 4.80 -15.21 -11.43
C TYR A 6 4.62 -15.77 -10.03
N ARG A 7 5.12 -15.01 -9.05
CA ARG A 7 5.07 -15.45 -7.66
C ARG A 7 3.62 -15.52 -7.16
N PHE A 8 3.22 -16.69 -6.72
CA PHE A 8 1.94 -16.93 -6.13
C PHE A 8 2.06 -17.93 -5.00
N PRO A 9 1.16 -17.88 -4.06
CA PRO A 9 0.09 -16.90 -3.97
C PRO A 9 0.60 -15.54 -3.48
N MET A 10 -0.04 -14.47 -3.93
CA MET A 10 0.15 -13.17 -3.34
C MET A 10 -0.50 -13.20 -1.97
N LYS A 11 0.20 -12.76 -0.94
CA LYS A 11 -0.30 -12.89 0.43
C LYS A 11 -0.68 -11.58 1.10
N LYS A 12 0.04 -10.50 0.79
CA LYS A 12 -0.13 -9.25 1.50
C LYS A 12 -0.13 -8.07 0.55
N LEU A 13 -1.16 -7.24 0.66
CA LEU A 13 -1.34 -6.06 -0.20
C LEU A 13 -1.41 -4.79 0.63
N LEU A 14 -0.66 -3.76 0.22
CA LEU A 14 -0.70 -2.43 0.80
C LEU A 14 -1.55 -1.51 -0.05
N ALA A 15 -2.55 -0.88 0.57
CA ALA A 15 -3.36 0.13 -0.08
C ALA A 15 -2.69 1.49 0.13
N LEU A 16 -2.12 2.04 -0.94
CA LEU A 16 -1.41 3.32 -0.88
C LEU A 16 -2.35 4.46 -1.21
N ASN A 17 -3.26 4.72 -0.31
CA ASN A 17 -4.21 5.82 -0.44
C ASN A 17 -4.87 6.05 0.91
N ARG A 18 -5.84 6.92 0.95
CA ARG A 18 -6.54 7.28 2.16
C ARG A 18 -8.05 7.31 1.93
N GLY A 19 -8.82 7.40 3.02
CA GLY A 19 -10.27 7.58 2.95
C GLY A 19 -10.99 6.47 2.22
N GLU A 20 -12.02 6.83 1.50
CA GLU A 20 -12.90 5.89 0.80
C GLU A 20 -12.16 5.06 -0.25
N ILE A 21 -11.19 5.66 -0.93
CA ILE A 21 -10.41 4.93 -1.94
C ILE A 21 -9.65 3.78 -1.27
N ALA A 22 -8.99 4.07 -0.15
CA ALA A 22 -8.25 3.05 0.59
C ALA A 22 -9.19 1.97 1.11
N ILE A 23 -10.35 2.34 1.64
CA ILE A 23 -11.32 1.38 2.16
C ILE A 23 -11.79 0.42 1.08
N ARG A 24 -12.04 0.91 -0.13
CA ARG A 24 -12.47 0.06 -1.25
C ARG A 24 -11.39 -0.94 -1.64
N ILE A 25 -10.13 -0.49 -1.69
CA ILE A 25 -9.01 -1.38 -1.99
C ILE A 25 -8.87 -2.45 -0.92
N LEU A 26 -8.92 -2.05 0.34
CA LEU A 26 -8.77 -2.97 1.47
C LEU A 26 -9.89 -4.01 1.48
N ARG A 27 -11.12 -3.59 1.20
CA ARG A 27 -12.25 -4.50 1.14
C ARG A 27 -12.08 -5.53 0.03
N ALA A 28 -11.70 -5.08 -1.17
CA ALA A 28 -11.50 -5.99 -2.30
C ALA A 28 -10.38 -6.99 -2.00
N ALA A 29 -9.29 -6.54 -1.41
CA ALA A 29 -8.18 -7.40 -1.05
C ALA A 29 -8.59 -8.44 -0.01
N ASP A 30 -9.36 -8.02 0.99
CA ASP A 30 -9.87 -8.91 2.03
C ASP A 30 -10.77 -10.00 1.43
N GLU A 31 -11.63 -9.62 0.49
CA GLU A 31 -12.50 -10.57 -0.20
C GLU A 31 -11.72 -11.61 -1.00
N LEU A 32 -10.53 -11.24 -1.47
CA LEU A 32 -9.63 -12.14 -2.18
C LEU A 32 -8.78 -12.99 -1.24
N GLY A 33 -8.94 -12.81 0.05
CA GLY A 33 -8.17 -13.57 1.04
C GLY A 33 -6.77 -13.06 1.27
N LEU A 34 -6.48 -11.83 0.88
CA LEU A 34 -5.18 -11.21 1.11
C LEU A 34 -5.12 -10.56 2.48
N ARG A 35 -3.95 -10.60 3.08
CA ARG A 35 -3.71 -9.80 4.28
C ARG A 35 -3.53 -8.36 3.84
N THR A 36 -4.15 -7.44 4.55
CA THR A 36 -4.20 -6.03 4.13
C THR A 36 -3.36 -5.13 5.01
N VAL A 37 -2.72 -4.16 4.37
CA VAL A 37 -1.90 -3.15 5.04
C VAL A 37 -2.39 -1.78 4.65
N ALA A 38 -2.66 -0.95 5.65
CA ALA A 38 -2.98 0.46 5.45
C ALA A 38 -1.80 1.31 5.88
N VAL A 39 -1.67 2.47 5.27
CA VAL A 39 -0.70 3.48 5.70
C VAL A 39 -1.46 4.77 5.98
N PHE A 40 -0.95 5.57 6.89
CA PHE A 40 -1.63 6.81 7.25
C PHE A 40 -0.62 7.88 7.66
N SER A 41 -0.92 9.13 7.29
CA SER A 41 -0.16 10.29 7.74
C SER A 41 -0.59 10.64 9.16
N ASP A 42 0.16 11.53 9.80
CA ASP A 42 -0.19 12.01 11.15
C ASP A 42 -1.62 12.56 11.21
N GLU A 43 -2.03 13.32 10.20
CA GLU A 43 -3.36 13.93 10.16
C GLU A 43 -4.45 12.88 10.01
N ASP A 44 -4.13 11.73 9.45
CA ASP A 44 -5.08 10.63 9.25
C ASP A 44 -5.03 9.59 10.35
N ARG A 45 -4.42 9.91 11.48
CA ARG A 45 -4.26 8.99 12.60
C ARG A 45 -5.56 8.36 13.06
N LEU A 46 -6.65 9.11 12.99
CA LEU A 46 -7.97 8.64 13.38
C LEU A 46 -8.88 8.35 12.19
N SER A 47 -8.32 8.36 10.97
CA SER A 47 -9.10 8.08 9.77
C SER A 47 -9.56 6.63 9.75
N LEU A 48 -10.76 6.42 9.24
CA LEU A 48 -11.39 5.11 9.25
C LEU A 48 -10.59 4.04 8.51
N HIS A 49 -9.93 4.40 7.41
CA HIS A 49 -9.24 3.40 6.59
C HIS A 49 -8.17 2.62 7.35
N ARG A 50 -7.47 3.26 8.30
CA ARG A 50 -6.43 2.55 9.04
C ARG A 50 -7.00 1.42 9.91
N PHE A 51 -8.26 1.52 10.30
CA PHE A 51 -8.91 0.52 11.14
C PHE A 51 -9.56 -0.59 10.34
N LYS A 52 -9.55 -0.49 9.02
CA LYS A 52 -10.14 -1.49 8.12
C LYS A 52 -9.12 -2.49 7.61
N ALA A 53 -7.85 -2.32 7.91
CA ALA A 53 -6.79 -3.21 7.48
C ALA A 53 -6.34 -4.13 8.60
N ASP A 54 -5.68 -5.22 8.24
CA ASP A 54 -5.08 -6.14 9.22
C ASP A 54 -3.88 -5.50 9.92
N GLU A 55 -3.14 -4.67 9.19
CA GLU A 55 -1.97 -3.95 9.70
C GLU A 55 -2.05 -2.50 9.27
N ALA A 56 -1.56 -1.58 10.06
CA ALA A 56 -1.55 -0.17 9.71
C ALA A 56 -0.27 0.49 10.24
N TYR A 57 0.35 1.33 9.40
CA TYR A 57 1.62 1.97 9.74
C TYR A 57 1.61 3.45 9.41
N LEU A 58 2.23 4.23 10.29
CA LEU A 58 2.42 5.67 10.08
C LEU A 58 3.47 5.88 8.98
N ILE A 59 3.19 6.79 8.05
CA ILE A 59 4.13 7.18 7.00
C ILE A 59 4.38 8.68 7.05
N GLY A 60 5.53 9.09 6.51
CA GLY A 60 5.85 10.49 6.37
C GLY A 60 5.87 11.24 7.67
N GLU A 61 6.41 10.65 8.72
CA GLU A 61 6.52 11.31 10.02
C GLU A 61 7.23 12.66 9.86
N GLY A 62 6.60 13.71 10.38
CA GLY A 62 7.13 15.06 10.24
C GLY A 62 6.81 15.74 8.92
N LYS A 63 6.18 15.02 7.98
CA LYS A 63 5.77 15.58 6.68
C LYS A 63 4.30 15.98 6.74
N GLY A 64 3.90 16.89 5.84
CA GLY A 64 2.49 17.24 5.71
C GLY A 64 1.67 16.08 5.16
N PRO A 65 0.33 16.17 5.25
CA PRO A 65 -0.54 15.04 4.88
C PRO A 65 -0.39 14.60 3.43
N VAL A 66 -0.18 15.53 2.49
CA VAL A 66 0.00 15.18 1.09
C VAL A 66 1.39 14.58 0.87
N GLN A 67 2.40 15.19 1.46
CA GLN A 67 3.78 14.75 1.28
C GLN A 67 4.02 13.33 1.80
N ALA A 68 3.33 12.96 2.88
CA ALA A 68 3.45 11.62 3.44
C ALA A 68 3.08 10.56 2.40
N TYR A 69 2.02 10.79 1.64
CA TYR A 69 1.54 9.83 0.63
C TYR A 69 2.31 9.90 -0.69
N LEU A 70 3.25 10.82 -0.82
CA LEU A 70 4.08 10.99 -2.01
C LEU A 70 5.52 10.50 -1.82
N ASP A 71 5.85 9.99 -0.64
CA ASP A 71 7.20 9.55 -0.30
C ASP A 71 7.46 8.14 -0.83
N VAL A 72 7.85 8.05 -2.10
CA VAL A 72 8.10 6.75 -2.76
C VAL A 72 9.11 5.91 -2.00
N GLU A 73 10.26 6.49 -1.66
CA GLU A 73 11.33 5.73 -1.00
C GLU A 73 10.91 5.18 0.36
N GLY A 74 10.28 6.03 1.17
CA GLY A 74 9.83 5.62 2.49
C GLY A 74 8.75 4.55 2.44
N ILE A 75 7.82 4.68 1.49
CA ILE A 75 6.73 3.74 1.33
C ILE A 75 7.24 2.38 0.86
N VAL A 76 8.11 2.35 -0.13
CA VAL A 76 8.66 1.09 -0.65
C VAL A 76 9.54 0.42 0.40
N ALA A 77 10.32 1.18 1.16
CA ALA A 77 11.12 0.64 2.25
C ALA A 77 10.25 -0.01 3.32
N LEU A 78 9.14 0.64 3.69
CA LEU A 78 8.18 0.10 4.64
C LEU A 78 7.56 -1.19 4.10
N ALA A 79 7.16 -1.19 2.83
CA ALA A 79 6.56 -2.36 2.20
C ALA A 79 7.50 -3.56 2.23
N ARG A 80 8.77 -3.35 1.91
CA ARG A 80 9.77 -4.41 1.98
C ARG A 80 9.94 -4.93 3.40
N GLU A 81 10.06 -4.03 4.35
CA GLU A 81 10.26 -4.37 5.75
C GLU A 81 9.10 -5.19 6.31
N ARG A 82 7.89 -4.91 5.85
CA ARG A 82 6.68 -5.57 6.35
C ARG A 82 6.23 -6.76 5.49
N GLY A 83 7.03 -7.16 4.52
CA GLY A 83 6.72 -8.33 3.69
C GLY A 83 5.53 -8.14 2.75
N VAL A 84 5.32 -6.93 2.28
CA VAL A 84 4.24 -6.63 1.34
C VAL A 84 4.60 -7.19 -0.04
N ASP A 85 3.65 -7.89 -0.65
CA ASP A 85 3.83 -8.48 -1.98
C ASP A 85 3.35 -7.56 -3.10
N ALA A 86 2.38 -6.70 -2.80
CA ALA A 86 1.79 -5.84 -3.82
C ALA A 86 1.36 -4.51 -3.22
N ILE A 87 1.42 -3.46 -4.04
CA ILE A 87 0.95 -2.13 -3.68
C ILE A 87 -0.10 -1.71 -4.69
N HIS A 88 -1.27 -1.30 -4.21
CA HIS A 88 -2.33 -0.75 -5.04
C HIS A 88 -2.49 0.73 -4.70
N PRO A 89 -2.18 1.63 -5.62
CA PRO A 89 -2.23 3.08 -5.33
C PRO A 89 -3.61 3.72 -5.45
N GLY A 90 -4.58 3.02 -6.03
CA GLY A 90 -5.88 3.61 -6.34
C GLY A 90 -5.73 4.68 -7.40
N TYR A 91 -6.25 5.87 -7.13
CA TYR A 91 -6.04 7.02 -8.01
C TYR A 91 -5.62 8.23 -7.17
N GLY A 92 -5.04 9.25 -7.86
CA GLY A 92 -4.43 10.38 -7.16
C GLY A 92 -3.09 10.03 -6.54
N PHE A 93 -2.51 10.93 -5.79
CA PHE A 93 -1.19 10.74 -5.15
C PHE A 93 -0.15 10.14 -6.10
N LEU A 94 0.33 8.94 -5.82
CA LEU A 94 1.38 8.29 -6.61
C LEU A 94 0.86 7.37 -7.72
N SER A 95 -0.45 7.32 -7.93
CA SER A 95 -1.02 6.38 -8.91
C SER A 95 -0.48 6.58 -10.34
N GLU A 96 -0.11 7.80 -10.68
CA GLU A 96 0.40 8.11 -12.02
C GLU A 96 1.88 8.50 -12.03
N ASN A 97 2.56 8.35 -10.90
CA ASN A 97 3.98 8.70 -10.80
C ASN A 97 4.83 7.49 -11.20
N PRO A 98 5.62 7.58 -12.30
CA PRO A 98 6.41 6.44 -12.77
C PRO A 98 7.52 5.99 -11.81
N ALA A 99 7.88 6.82 -10.84
CA ALA A 99 8.89 6.44 -9.86
C ALA A 99 8.40 5.31 -8.94
N LEU A 100 7.10 5.24 -8.67
CA LEU A 100 6.56 4.20 -7.81
C LEU A 100 6.64 2.81 -8.42
N PRO A 101 6.14 2.57 -9.65
CA PRO A 101 6.28 1.24 -10.25
C PRO A 101 7.73 0.82 -10.44
N ARG A 102 8.63 1.75 -10.75
CA ARG A 102 10.06 1.44 -10.86
C ARG A 102 10.65 1.00 -9.52
N ALA A 103 10.31 1.71 -8.45
CA ALA A 103 10.79 1.36 -7.12
C ALA A 103 10.21 0.02 -6.65
N CYS A 104 8.95 -0.26 -6.96
CA CYS A 104 8.32 -1.54 -6.64
C CYS A 104 9.01 -2.67 -7.39
N GLU A 105 9.27 -2.50 -8.68
CA GLU A 105 9.95 -3.51 -9.48
C GLU A 105 11.32 -3.81 -8.91
N ALA A 106 12.09 -2.77 -8.57
CA ALA A 106 13.42 -2.96 -7.99
C ALA A 106 13.37 -3.67 -6.64
N ALA A 107 12.28 -3.56 -5.91
CA ALA A 107 12.09 -4.19 -4.61
C ALA A 107 11.41 -5.55 -4.68
N GLY A 108 11.02 -5.99 -5.87
CA GLY A 108 10.32 -7.26 -6.04
C GLY A 108 8.87 -7.21 -5.58
N ILE A 109 8.26 -6.03 -5.63
CA ILE A 109 6.87 -5.81 -5.22
C ILE A 109 6.01 -5.60 -6.47
N THR A 110 4.89 -6.29 -6.53
CA THR A 110 3.92 -6.13 -7.62
C THR A 110 3.18 -4.79 -7.47
N PHE A 111 3.03 -4.12 -8.59
CA PHE A 111 2.35 -2.83 -8.59
C PHE A 111 1.01 -2.92 -9.29
#